data_7cc24fddd5f87ef77646d465fce6d5f1
#
_entry.id   7cc24fddd5f87ef77646d465fce6d5f1
#
_cell.length_a   1.000
_cell.length_b   1.000
_cell.length_c   1.000
_cell.angle_alpha   90.00
_cell.angle_beta   90.00
_cell.angle_gamma   90.00
#
_symmetry.space_group_name_H-M   'P 1'
#
loop_
_entity.id
_entity.type
_entity.pdbx_description
1 polymer ?
#
loop_
_entity_poly.entity_id
_entity_poly.type
_entity_poly.pdbx_seq_one_letter_code
_entity_poly.pdbx_strand_id
1 'polypeptide(L)'
;METLEELKEKFDKLDKERSILFKKIRKLENQETLKNVTVGNCYLDIWNDRFVKIIAIDNNEFCSIVIDEYSITRDWFTVEDVKNWKKITSHQFKDIYLAVMKDIRDPDLNYPESNWFTVYKSIMNSINKEV
;
A
#
# COMPACT_ATOMS: atom_id res chain seq x y z
N MET A 1 -25.00 44.96 1.29
CA MET A 1 -24.00 44.48 0.33
C MET A 1 -22.70 44.18 1.04
N GLU A 2 -22.20 42.96 0.93
CA GLU A 2 -20.96 42.60 1.61
C GLU A 2 -19.76 43.24 0.94
N THR A 3 -18.81 43.71 1.76
CA THR A 3 -17.55 44.26 1.26
C THR A 3 -16.60 43.14 0.86
N LEU A 4 -15.57 43.46 0.07
CA LEU A 4 -14.54 42.51 -0.30
C LEU A 4 -13.82 41.95 0.93
N GLU A 5 -13.57 42.78 1.96
CA GLU A 5 -12.93 42.37 3.20
C GLU A 5 -13.78 41.37 3.98
N GLU A 6 -15.09 41.63 4.06
CA GLU A 6 -16.03 40.71 4.71
C GLU A 6 -16.08 39.35 4.01
N LEU A 7 -16.06 39.34 2.68
CA LEU A 7 -16.02 38.12 1.89
C LEU A 7 -14.72 37.35 2.08
N LYS A 8 -13.59 38.05 2.16
CA LYS A 8 -12.29 37.42 2.45
C LYS A 8 -12.25 36.81 3.82
N GLU A 9 -12.79 37.48 4.84
CA GLU A 9 -12.87 36.95 6.19
C GLU A 9 -13.72 35.69 6.26
N LYS A 10 -14.86 35.67 5.56
CA LYS A 10 -15.70 34.46 5.47
C LYS A 10 -14.97 33.31 4.80
N PHE A 11 -14.26 33.60 3.72
CA PHE A 11 -13.48 32.58 3.00
C PHE A 11 -12.39 32.00 3.89
N ASP A 12 -11.65 32.84 4.60
CA ASP A 12 -10.59 32.40 5.50
C ASP A 12 -11.13 31.52 6.61
N LYS A 13 -12.29 31.88 7.17
CA LYS A 13 -12.96 31.10 8.21
C LYS A 13 -13.37 29.73 7.69
N LEU A 14 -13.98 29.66 6.51
CA LEU A 14 -14.39 28.40 5.89
C LEU A 14 -13.19 27.52 5.55
N ASP A 15 -12.11 28.13 5.09
CA ASP A 15 -10.88 27.40 4.76
C ASP A 15 -10.25 26.78 6.03
N LYS A 16 -10.25 27.50 7.14
CA LYS A 16 -9.78 26.96 8.42
C LYS A 16 -10.65 25.81 8.91
N GLU A 17 -11.97 25.96 8.82
CA GLU A 17 -12.92 24.91 9.22
C GLU A 17 -12.73 23.65 8.35
N ARG A 18 -12.54 23.82 7.04
CA ARG A 18 -12.27 22.76 6.11
C ARG A 18 -10.98 22.00 6.47
N SER A 19 -9.91 22.75 6.77
CA SER A 19 -8.63 22.17 7.17
C SER A 19 -8.75 21.31 8.43
N ILE A 20 -9.50 21.77 9.42
CA ILE A 20 -9.74 21.05 10.67
C ILE A 20 -10.51 19.75 10.39
N LEU A 21 -11.54 19.81 9.53
CA LEU A 21 -12.32 18.64 9.15
C LEU A 21 -11.48 17.61 8.41
N PHE A 22 -10.65 18.03 7.48
CA PHE A 22 -9.73 17.14 6.76
C PHE A 22 -8.79 16.39 7.70
N LYS A 23 -8.23 17.11 8.69
CA LYS A 23 -7.35 16.49 9.68
C LYS A 23 -8.07 15.45 10.52
N LYS A 24 -9.31 15.73 10.91
CA LYS A 24 -10.14 14.78 11.67
C LYS A 24 -10.47 13.54 10.87
N ILE A 25 -10.88 13.70 9.62
CA ILE A 25 -11.20 12.60 8.72
C ILE A 25 -9.97 11.70 8.53
N ARG A 26 -8.83 12.30 8.22
CA ARG A 26 -7.57 11.59 8.02
C ARG A 26 -7.17 10.79 9.27
N LYS A 27 -7.32 11.39 10.45
CA LYS A 27 -7.02 10.72 11.71
C LYS A 27 -7.90 9.49 11.92
N LEU A 28 -9.20 9.61 11.65
CA LEU A 28 -10.15 8.51 11.78
C LEU A 28 -9.88 7.40 10.78
N GLU A 29 -9.60 7.76 9.52
CA GLU A 29 -9.22 6.80 8.48
C GLU A 29 -7.96 6.02 8.88
N ASN A 30 -6.96 6.72 9.40
CA ASN A 30 -5.71 6.11 9.84
C ASN A 30 -5.93 5.17 11.03
N GLN A 31 -6.78 5.55 11.98
CA GLN A 31 -7.12 4.69 13.11
C GLN A 31 -7.84 3.41 12.67
N GLU A 32 -8.73 3.52 11.70
CA GLU A 32 -9.43 2.38 11.14
C GLU A 32 -8.47 1.45 10.40
N THR A 33 -7.56 2.00 9.59
CA THR A 33 -6.52 1.24 8.92
C THR A 33 -5.64 0.48 9.93
N LEU A 34 -5.23 1.14 11.02
CA LEU A 34 -4.42 0.52 12.07
C LEU A 34 -5.11 -0.69 12.71
N LYS A 35 -6.43 -0.63 12.90
CA LYS A 35 -7.19 -1.75 13.45
C LYS A 35 -7.19 -2.98 12.55
N ASN A 36 -7.10 -2.77 11.24
CA ASN A 36 -7.23 -3.82 10.24
C ASN A 36 -5.88 -4.39 9.79
N VAL A 37 -4.77 -3.75 10.14
CA VAL A 37 -3.43 -4.25 9.79
C VAL A 37 -2.89 -5.08 10.95
N THR A 38 -2.61 -6.35 10.67
CA THR A 38 -2.04 -7.28 11.66
C THR A 38 -0.79 -7.94 11.09
N VAL A 39 0.05 -8.43 12.00
CA VAL A 39 1.24 -9.21 11.61
C VAL A 39 0.81 -10.43 10.79
N GLY A 40 1.47 -10.65 9.67
CA GLY A 40 1.14 -11.73 8.74
C GLY A 40 0.27 -11.31 7.56
N ASN A 41 -0.35 -10.13 7.62
CA ASN A 41 -1.12 -9.61 6.48
C ASN A 41 -0.22 -9.34 5.29
N CYS A 42 -0.73 -9.65 4.10
CA CYS A 42 -0.02 -9.49 2.84
C CYS A 42 -0.78 -8.53 1.93
N TYR A 43 -0.05 -7.74 1.18
CA TYR A 43 -0.61 -6.68 0.33
C TYR A 43 0.09 -6.60 -1.01
N LEU A 44 -0.62 -6.06 -2.00
CA LEU A 44 -0.06 -5.63 -3.28
C LEU A 44 -0.08 -4.10 -3.33
N ASP A 45 1.10 -3.51 -3.48
CA ASP A 45 1.27 -2.09 -3.78
C ASP A 45 1.30 -1.92 -5.29
N ILE A 46 0.13 -1.62 -5.86
CA ILE A 46 -0.07 -1.55 -7.32
C ILE A 46 0.80 -0.45 -7.95
N TRP A 47 0.92 0.69 -7.26
CA TRP A 47 1.64 1.85 -7.80
C TRP A 47 3.14 1.59 -7.98
N ASN A 48 3.71 0.71 -7.15
CA ASN A 48 5.13 0.42 -7.16
C ASN A 48 5.45 -1.01 -7.61
N ASP A 49 4.45 -1.77 -8.06
CA ASP A 49 4.58 -3.14 -8.54
C ASP A 49 5.36 -4.03 -7.56
N ARG A 50 4.95 -4.01 -6.29
CA ARG A 50 5.62 -4.80 -5.26
C ARG A 50 4.62 -5.43 -4.31
N PHE A 51 5.07 -6.51 -3.66
CA PHE A 51 4.28 -7.25 -2.68
C PHE A 51 4.87 -7.07 -1.30
N VAL A 52 4.02 -6.94 -0.30
CA VAL A 52 4.45 -6.60 1.06
C VAL A 52 3.79 -7.54 2.06
N LYS A 53 4.58 -8.07 3.00
CA LYS A 53 4.09 -8.84 4.13
C LYS A 53 4.50 -8.16 5.42
N ILE A 54 3.54 -7.90 6.29
CA ILE A 54 3.80 -7.27 7.60
C ILE A 54 4.38 -8.32 8.53
N ILE A 55 5.57 -8.07 9.09
CA ILE A 55 6.25 -9.01 10.00
C ILE A 55 6.35 -8.49 11.43
N ALA A 56 6.25 -7.18 11.64
CA ALA A 56 6.25 -6.57 12.97
C ALA A 56 5.58 -5.20 12.93
N ILE A 57 5.02 -4.79 14.05
CA ILE A 57 4.39 -3.47 14.21
C ILE A 57 5.02 -2.80 15.42
N ASP A 58 5.54 -1.58 15.23
CA ASP A 58 6.15 -0.79 16.29
C ASP A 58 5.82 0.69 16.11
N ASN A 59 5.22 1.32 17.15
CA ASN A 59 4.85 2.74 17.15
C ASN A 59 4.10 3.19 15.88
N ASN A 60 3.11 2.39 15.44
CA ASN A 60 2.30 2.66 14.25
C ASN A 60 3.10 2.60 12.94
N GLU A 61 4.29 2.03 12.97
CA GLU A 61 5.07 1.70 11.78
C GLU A 61 5.09 0.20 11.56
N PHE A 62 5.17 -0.20 10.31
CA PHE A 62 5.09 -1.59 9.90
C PHE A 62 6.39 -2.05 9.29
N CYS A 63 7.09 -2.95 9.99
CA CYS A 63 8.26 -3.63 9.43
C CYS A 63 7.76 -4.73 8.50
N SER A 64 8.28 -4.76 7.29
CA SER A 64 7.73 -5.60 6.23
C SER A 64 8.80 -6.26 5.40
N ILE A 65 8.47 -7.43 4.85
CA ILE A 65 9.21 -8.04 3.75
C ILE A 65 8.59 -7.51 2.46
N VAL A 66 9.44 -6.98 1.58
CA VAL A 66 9.03 -6.40 0.30
C VAL A 66 9.63 -7.21 -0.84
N ILE A 67 8.76 -7.61 -1.78
CA ILE A 67 9.16 -8.38 -2.95
C ILE A 67 8.83 -7.57 -4.20
N ASP A 68 9.86 -7.22 -4.96
CA ASP A 68 9.68 -6.67 -6.30
C ASP A 68 10.20 -7.66 -7.35
N GLU A 69 10.19 -7.26 -8.62
CA GLU A 69 10.60 -8.11 -9.73
C GLU A 69 12.03 -8.64 -9.59
N TYR A 70 12.90 -7.92 -8.90
CA TYR A 70 14.34 -8.21 -8.86
C TYR A 70 14.88 -8.56 -7.48
N SER A 71 14.12 -8.29 -6.42
CA SER A 71 14.68 -8.38 -5.08
C SER A 71 13.66 -8.72 -4.01
N ILE A 72 14.19 -9.22 -2.90
CA ILE A 72 13.45 -9.43 -1.66
C ILE A 72 14.19 -8.62 -0.60
N THR A 73 13.52 -7.62 -0.04
CA THR A 73 14.12 -6.68 0.90
C THR A 73 13.27 -6.54 2.15
N ARG A 74 13.74 -5.75 3.09
CA ARG A 74 13.03 -5.40 4.31
C ARG A 74 12.86 -3.89 4.35
N ASP A 75 11.67 -3.41 4.70
CA ASP A 75 11.42 -1.97 4.77
C ASP A 75 10.36 -1.65 5.84
N TRP A 76 10.28 -0.39 6.22
CA TRP A 76 9.29 0.13 7.17
C TRP A 76 8.30 1.03 6.44
N PHE A 77 7.02 0.86 6.77
CA PHE A 77 5.94 1.63 6.17
C PHE A 77 5.05 2.26 7.24
N THR A 78 4.38 3.32 6.85
CA THR A 78 3.40 4.00 7.70
C THR A 78 1.98 3.60 7.31
N VAL A 79 1.00 4.03 8.12
CA VAL A 79 -0.42 3.85 7.82
C VAL A 79 -0.78 4.47 6.46
N GLU A 80 -0.20 5.63 6.15
CA GLU A 80 -0.47 6.32 4.88
C GLU A 80 -0.08 5.48 3.66
N ASP A 81 1.00 4.71 3.79
CA ASP A 81 1.42 3.81 2.72
C ASP A 81 0.43 2.65 2.55
N VAL A 82 0.10 2.00 3.66
CA VAL A 82 -0.69 0.75 3.66
C VAL A 82 -2.13 0.95 3.20
N LYS A 83 -2.74 2.07 3.51
CA LYS A 83 -4.16 2.28 3.22
C LYS A 83 -4.53 2.25 1.75
N ASN A 84 -3.56 2.45 0.86
CA ASN A 84 -3.76 2.42 -0.60
C ASN A 84 -3.43 1.07 -1.22
N TRP A 85 -2.98 0.11 -0.43
CA TRP A 85 -2.59 -1.21 -0.92
C TRP A 85 -3.79 -2.16 -0.97
N LYS A 86 -3.73 -3.14 -1.85
CA LYS A 86 -4.75 -4.18 -1.94
C LYS A 86 -4.32 -5.40 -1.12
N LYS A 87 -5.24 -5.90 -0.29
CA LYS A 87 -4.97 -7.09 0.50
C LYS A 87 -4.95 -8.32 -0.42
N ILE A 88 -3.94 -9.16 -0.24
CA ILE A 88 -3.82 -10.45 -0.92
C ILE A 88 -3.74 -11.56 0.13
N THR A 89 -3.84 -12.81 -0.31
CA THR A 89 -3.73 -13.95 0.60
C THR A 89 -2.27 -14.26 0.91
N SER A 90 -2.02 -14.91 2.04
CA SER A 90 -0.68 -15.39 2.37
C SER A 90 -0.16 -16.42 1.35
N HIS A 91 -1.07 -17.18 0.75
CA HIS A 91 -0.73 -18.14 -0.31
C HIS A 91 -0.22 -17.42 -1.57
N GLN A 92 -0.91 -16.36 -1.98
CA GLN A 92 -0.48 -15.52 -3.11
C GLN A 92 0.90 -14.90 -2.85
N PHE A 93 1.14 -14.41 -1.64
CA PHE A 93 2.44 -13.87 -1.25
C PHE A 93 3.54 -14.93 -1.33
N LYS A 94 3.26 -16.15 -0.85
CA LYS A 94 4.19 -17.27 -0.92
C LYS A 94 4.53 -17.62 -2.37
N ASP A 95 3.53 -17.62 -3.25
CA ASP A 95 3.72 -17.92 -4.67
C ASP A 95 4.66 -16.92 -5.32
N ILE A 96 4.47 -15.61 -5.06
CA ILE A 96 5.34 -14.58 -5.62
C ILE A 96 6.75 -14.65 -5.03
N TYR A 97 6.87 -14.96 -3.74
CA TYR A 97 8.15 -15.15 -3.07
C TYR A 97 8.96 -16.26 -3.74
N LEU A 98 8.34 -17.41 -3.96
CA LEU A 98 9.00 -18.56 -4.60
C LEU A 98 9.37 -18.24 -6.06
N ALA A 99 8.52 -17.52 -6.75
CA ALA A 99 8.77 -17.12 -8.13
C ALA A 99 10.01 -16.22 -8.25
N VAL A 100 10.10 -15.20 -7.39
CA VAL A 100 11.26 -14.30 -7.38
C VAL A 100 12.53 -15.03 -6.95
N MET A 101 12.45 -15.94 -6.01
CA MET A 101 13.60 -16.76 -5.61
C MET A 101 14.14 -17.59 -6.78
N LYS A 102 13.26 -18.16 -7.60
CA LYS A 102 13.69 -18.88 -8.82
C LYS A 102 14.36 -17.95 -9.82
N ASP A 103 13.78 -16.76 -10.02
CA ASP A 103 14.32 -15.77 -10.94
C ASP A 103 15.72 -15.29 -10.52
N ILE A 104 15.94 -15.09 -9.22
CA ILE A 104 17.24 -14.69 -8.67
C ILE A 104 18.28 -15.79 -8.89
N ARG A 105 17.87 -17.06 -8.79
CA ARG A 105 18.79 -18.20 -9.00
C ARG A 105 19.13 -18.44 -10.47
N ASP A 106 18.27 -17.95 -11.38
CA ASP A 106 18.49 -18.08 -12.81
C ASP A 106 18.56 -16.70 -13.45
N PRO A 107 19.77 -16.08 -13.45
CA PRO A 107 19.93 -14.71 -13.95
C PRO A 107 19.76 -14.59 -15.47
N ASP A 108 19.66 -15.70 -16.20
CA ASP A 108 19.47 -15.68 -17.65
C ASP A 108 17.98 -15.54 -18.03
N LEU A 109 17.05 -15.64 -17.08
CA LEU A 109 15.65 -15.41 -17.33
C LEU A 109 15.38 -13.93 -17.53
N ASN A 110 14.79 -13.59 -18.67
CA ASN A 110 14.43 -12.23 -19.02
C ASN A 110 12.93 -11.99 -18.89
N TYR A 111 12.54 -10.78 -18.51
CA TYR A 111 11.17 -10.32 -18.61
C TYR A 111 10.71 -10.29 -20.07
N PRO A 112 9.49 -10.77 -20.44
CA PRO A 112 8.37 -11.20 -19.59
C PRO A 112 8.39 -12.69 -19.20
N GLU A 113 9.45 -13.41 -19.48
CA GLU A 113 9.58 -14.86 -19.25
C GLU A 113 9.85 -15.21 -17.78
N SER A 114 10.04 -14.21 -16.92
CA SER A 114 10.29 -14.44 -15.49
C SER A 114 9.12 -15.13 -14.79
N ASN A 115 9.43 -15.92 -13.78
CA ASN A 115 8.42 -16.54 -12.92
C ASN A 115 7.60 -15.50 -12.17
N TRP A 116 8.25 -14.41 -11.72
CA TRP A 116 7.58 -13.29 -11.09
C TRP A 116 6.45 -12.74 -11.96
N PHE A 117 6.72 -12.49 -13.22
CA PHE A 117 5.75 -11.91 -14.15
C PHE A 117 4.51 -12.79 -14.30
N THR A 118 4.71 -14.09 -14.41
CA THR A 118 3.61 -15.06 -14.53
C THR A 118 2.71 -15.04 -13.30
N VAL A 119 3.30 -15.08 -12.10
CA VAL A 119 2.57 -15.05 -10.84
C VAL A 119 1.92 -13.68 -10.62
N TYR A 120 2.62 -12.61 -10.94
CA TYR A 120 2.10 -11.25 -10.85
C TYR A 120 0.81 -11.09 -11.66
N LYS A 121 0.81 -11.54 -12.92
CA LYS A 121 -0.38 -11.47 -13.77
C LYS A 121 -1.55 -12.27 -13.18
N SER A 122 -1.26 -13.44 -12.64
CA SER A 122 -2.29 -14.28 -12.00
C SER A 122 -2.92 -13.57 -10.80
N ILE A 123 -2.12 -12.94 -9.96
CA ILE A 123 -2.60 -12.19 -8.79
C ILE A 123 -3.42 -10.97 -9.24
N MET A 124 -2.93 -10.22 -10.22
CA MET A 124 -3.65 -9.06 -10.75
C MET A 124 -5.00 -9.44 -11.36
N ASN A 125 -5.07 -10.55 -12.08
CA ASN A 125 -6.33 -11.03 -12.64
C ASN A 125 -7.32 -11.43 -11.53
N SER A 126 -6.83 -12.04 -10.46
CA SER A 126 -7.64 -12.39 -9.28
C SER A 126 -8.25 -11.15 -8.64
N ILE A 127 -7.47 -10.09 -8.44
CA ILE A 127 -7.93 -8.82 -7.87
C ILE A 127 -8.98 -8.17 -8.76
N ASN A 128 -8.74 -8.11 -10.07
CA ASN A 128 -9.66 -7.47 -11.02
C ASN A 128 -11.01 -8.18 -11.12
N LYS A 129 -11.06 -9.49 -10.86
CA LYS A 129 -12.31 -10.26 -10.87
C LYS A 129 -13.19 -10.02 -9.65
N GLU A 130 -12.64 -9.48 -8.57
CA GLU A 130 -13.36 -9.20 -7.33
C GLU A 130 -14.12 -7.86 -7.35
N VAL A 131 -14.00 -7.10 -8.41
CA VAL A 131 -14.64 -5.78 -8.54
C VAL A 131 -16.07 -5.87 -9.06
#